data_0a66322fcbabb5802152c4ef8fd53046
#
_entry.id   0a66322fcbabb5802152c4ef8fd53046
#
_cell.length_a   1.000
_cell.length_b   1.000
_cell.length_c   1.000
_cell.angle_alpha   90.00
_cell.angle_beta   90.00
_cell.angle_gamma   90.00
#
_symmetry.space_group_name_H-M   'P 1'
#
loop_
_entity.id
_entity.type
_entity.pdbx_description
1 polymer ?
#
loop_
_entity_poly.entity_id
_entity_poly.type
_entity_poly.pdbx_seq_one_letter_code
_entity_poly.pdbx_strand_id
1 'polypeptide(L)'
;MDESSEDTIAAAEKEAGLRFYLTREPMILALLSAIAVVLFVGVGGLSRVYHAQRESLGNRWFARGVEDLKQQRYEQAVGEFRAALRYSRDNYAYQLNLAQALIGLKRTSEAYAYLINLWEREPENGLVNLELARIAAQKKETEQALRYYHNAIYAAWSDNQEVERGNVRLELIEYLLGIKSQAQAQSELIALAASLGDDSSLHQRVADLFLQAQDYEHALAEYRLTLKSDHRNSAALAGAGLAAFELGRYPLAQGYLEAAVAANPKDSQSRDRLKTVELVVQTDPFRRQIPVDQRNRIVIQAFETAGERLKSCSAAGDSRERASPQTLTEMWTKMKPQITERSLRKNPDLMEASMDLVFAIERKSSTLCGPPTGTDMALLLISKLHEGN
;
A
#
# COMPACT_ATOMS: atom_id res chain seq x y z
N MET A 1 86.55 -50.36 64.65
CA MET A 1 86.52 -49.86 63.25
C MET A 1 85.35 -50.50 62.57
N ASP A 2 84.07 -49.96 62.79
CA ASP A 2 82.98 -50.38 61.95
C ASP A 2 81.66 -49.51 62.07
N GLU A 3 81.82 -48.32 62.67
CA GLU A 3 80.62 -47.44 62.82
C GLU A 3 80.48 -46.48 61.61
N SER A 4 81.43 -46.34 60.74
CA SER A 4 81.39 -45.42 59.60
C SER A 4 80.82 -46.04 58.35
N SER A 5 80.62 -47.39 58.30
CA SER A 5 80.02 -48.07 57.13
C SER A 5 78.56 -48.19 57.20
N GLU A 6 77.93 -48.25 58.40
CA GLU A 6 76.46 -48.28 58.55
C GLU A 6 75.81 -46.94 58.30
N ASP A 7 76.48 -45.82 58.70
CA ASP A 7 75.90 -44.46 58.45
C ASP A 7 75.99 -44.11 56.97
N THR A 8 76.94 -44.60 56.21
CA THR A 8 77.02 -44.35 54.73
C THR A 8 75.98 -45.16 53.95
N ILE A 9 75.67 -46.39 54.44
CA ILE A 9 74.59 -47.22 53.80
C ILE A 9 73.18 -46.64 54.09
N ALA A 10 72.94 -46.22 55.34
CA ALA A 10 71.71 -45.58 55.71
C ALA A 10 71.45 -44.22 55.01
N ALA A 11 72.53 -43.45 54.78
CA ALA A 11 72.47 -42.21 53.99
C ALA A 11 72.13 -42.49 52.49
N ALA A 12 72.83 -43.54 51.91
CA ALA A 12 72.53 -43.92 50.51
C ALA A 12 71.13 -44.47 50.26
N GLU A 13 70.59 -45.28 51.21
CA GLU A 13 69.22 -45.74 51.15
C GLU A 13 68.19 -44.60 51.30
N LYS A 14 68.46 -43.64 52.14
CA LYS A 14 67.62 -42.47 52.35
C LYS A 14 67.67 -41.54 51.13
N GLU A 15 68.77 -41.34 50.48
CA GLU A 15 68.86 -40.61 49.21
C GLU A 15 68.24 -41.38 48.06
N ALA A 16 68.38 -42.69 47.99
CA ALA A 16 67.73 -43.52 46.98
C ALA A 16 66.19 -43.50 47.14
N GLY A 17 65.68 -43.56 48.39
CA GLY A 17 64.26 -43.43 48.73
C GLY A 17 63.71 -42.02 48.37
N LEU A 18 64.49 -41.01 48.74
CA LEU A 18 64.07 -39.62 48.41
C LEU A 18 64.10 -39.33 46.90
N ARG A 19 65.04 -39.86 46.15
CA ARG A 19 65.09 -39.78 44.68
C ARG A 19 63.95 -40.56 44.04
N PHE A 20 63.52 -41.69 44.57
CA PHE A 20 62.40 -42.50 44.13
C PHE A 20 61.08 -41.76 44.35
N TYR A 21 60.91 -41.11 45.49
CA TYR A 21 59.74 -40.31 45.76
C TYR A 21 59.74 -39.05 44.91
N LEU A 22 60.86 -38.34 44.78
CA LEU A 22 60.99 -37.11 43.99
C LEU A 22 60.74 -37.31 42.48
N THR A 23 60.96 -38.48 41.91
CA THR A 23 60.73 -38.82 40.50
C THR A 23 59.33 -39.41 40.23
N ARG A 24 58.80 -40.10 41.21
CA ARG A 24 57.48 -40.78 41.10
C ARG A 24 56.33 -39.80 41.12
N GLU A 25 56.34 -38.80 41.97
CA GLU A 25 55.30 -37.78 42.09
C GLU A 25 55.08 -36.98 40.80
N PRO A 26 56.17 -36.39 40.18
CA PRO A 26 56.01 -35.64 38.94
C PRO A 26 55.58 -36.53 37.74
N MET A 27 55.96 -37.83 37.76
CA MET A 27 55.62 -38.74 36.68
C MET A 27 54.17 -39.15 36.79
N ILE A 28 53.59 -39.29 37.99
CA ILE A 28 52.19 -39.53 38.22
C ILE A 28 51.35 -38.30 37.81
N LEU A 29 51.80 -37.10 38.18
CA LEU A 29 51.19 -35.85 37.78
C LEU A 29 51.22 -35.65 36.26
N ALA A 30 52.32 -35.95 35.59
CA ALA A 30 52.42 -35.92 34.13
C ALA A 30 51.45 -36.91 33.46
N LEU A 31 51.33 -38.13 33.99
CA LEU A 31 50.42 -39.15 33.49
C LEU A 31 48.95 -38.70 33.66
N LEU A 32 48.61 -38.21 34.86
CA LEU A 32 47.25 -37.70 35.12
C LEU A 32 46.91 -36.48 34.22
N SER A 33 47.88 -35.58 34.02
CA SER A 33 47.73 -34.43 33.08
C SER A 33 47.52 -34.92 31.65
N ALA A 34 48.26 -35.90 31.18
CA ALA A 34 48.11 -36.50 29.86
C ALA A 34 46.71 -37.15 29.69
N ILE A 35 46.28 -37.90 30.69
CA ILE A 35 44.93 -38.47 30.69
C ILE A 35 43.87 -37.39 30.66
N ALA A 36 44.00 -36.34 31.46
CA ALA A 36 43.06 -35.21 31.48
C ALA A 36 42.98 -34.51 30.11
N VAL A 37 44.12 -34.30 29.45
CA VAL A 37 44.19 -33.72 28.09
C VAL A 37 43.47 -34.65 27.08
N VAL A 38 43.76 -35.94 27.11
CA VAL A 38 43.11 -36.93 26.21
C VAL A 38 41.59 -36.95 26.42
N LEU A 39 41.16 -36.94 27.65
CA LEU A 39 39.72 -36.89 27.98
C LEU A 39 39.09 -35.56 27.51
N PHE A 40 39.73 -34.43 27.73
CA PHE A 40 39.31 -33.12 27.28
C PHE A 40 39.16 -33.07 25.77
N VAL A 41 40.18 -33.51 25.02
CA VAL A 41 40.15 -33.57 23.55
C VAL A 41 39.10 -34.57 23.07
N GLY A 42 39.00 -35.73 23.70
CA GLY A 42 37.97 -36.77 23.38
C GLY A 42 36.53 -36.26 23.59
N VAL A 43 36.25 -35.64 24.73
CA VAL A 43 34.94 -35.05 25.02
C VAL A 43 34.63 -33.90 24.07
N GLY A 44 35.64 -33.05 23.82
CA GLY A 44 35.49 -31.95 22.84
C GLY A 44 35.18 -32.44 21.41
N GLY A 45 35.88 -33.49 20.98
CA GLY A 45 35.63 -34.15 19.69
C GLY A 45 34.23 -34.76 19.59
N LEU A 46 33.83 -35.54 20.61
CA LEU A 46 32.54 -36.16 20.67
C LEU A 46 31.39 -35.13 20.71
N SER A 47 31.60 -34.06 21.47
CA SER A 47 30.65 -32.94 21.54
C SER A 47 30.43 -32.29 20.16
N ARG A 48 31.54 -32.01 19.43
CA ARG A 48 31.44 -31.44 18.07
C ARG A 48 30.68 -32.35 17.09
N VAL A 49 31.00 -33.65 17.10
CA VAL A 49 30.29 -34.63 16.24
C VAL A 49 28.82 -34.70 16.60
N TYR A 50 28.47 -34.73 17.88
CA TYR A 50 27.08 -34.73 18.34
C TYR A 50 26.34 -33.48 17.94
N HIS A 51 26.91 -32.30 18.09
CA HIS A 51 26.29 -31.05 17.65
C HIS A 51 26.09 -31.00 16.13
N ALA A 52 27.10 -31.39 15.34
CA ALA A 52 27.00 -31.44 13.89
C ALA A 52 25.92 -32.42 13.41
N GLN A 53 25.81 -33.58 14.06
CA GLN A 53 24.74 -34.55 13.74
C GLN A 53 23.35 -34.01 14.07
N ARG A 54 23.18 -33.37 15.23
CA ARG A 54 21.92 -32.71 15.62
C ARG A 54 21.51 -31.63 14.61
N GLU A 55 22.44 -30.77 14.24
CA GLU A 55 22.21 -29.71 13.26
C GLU A 55 21.80 -30.29 11.89
N SER A 56 22.51 -31.32 11.41
CA SER A 56 22.16 -32.00 10.16
C SER A 56 20.74 -32.58 10.17
N LEU A 57 20.31 -33.19 11.29
CA LEU A 57 18.95 -33.70 11.44
C LEU A 57 17.91 -32.56 11.48
N GLY A 58 18.19 -31.48 12.21
CA GLY A 58 17.35 -30.29 12.23
C GLY A 58 17.16 -29.69 10.84
N ASN A 59 18.25 -29.54 10.10
CA ASN A 59 18.23 -29.01 8.74
C ASN A 59 17.44 -29.89 7.75
N ARG A 60 17.44 -31.22 7.93
CA ARG A 60 16.61 -32.12 7.10
C ARG A 60 15.12 -31.91 7.33
N TRP A 61 14.70 -31.79 8.58
CA TRP A 61 13.31 -31.49 8.92
C TRP A 61 12.91 -30.09 8.41
N PHE A 62 13.78 -29.11 8.59
CA PHE A 62 13.57 -27.74 8.12
C PHE A 62 13.40 -27.69 6.60
N ALA A 63 14.26 -28.36 5.82
CA ALA A 63 14.18 -28.39 4.37
C ALA A 63 12.84 -28.99 3.87
N ARG A 64 12.32 -30.04 4.54
CA ARG A 64 10.98 -30.58 4.23
C ARG A 64 9.88 -29.56 4.52
N GLY A 65 9.94 -28.94 5.71
CA GLY A 65 8.97 -27.93 6.10
C GLY A 65 8.93 -26.74 5.15
N VAL A 66 10.09 -26.30 4.62
CA VAL A 66 10.17 -25.23 3.60
C VAL A 66 9.50 -25.68 2.28
N GLU A 67 9.69 -26.94 1.87
CA GLU A 67 9.03 -27.46 0.68
C GLU A 67 7.51 -27.57 0.88
N ASP A 68 7.06 -28.04 2.04
CA ASP A 68 5.63 -28.09 2.37
C ASP A 68 5.01 -26.69 2.48
N LEU A 69 5.74 -25.71 3.02
CA LEU A 69 5.32 -24.32 3.08
C LEU A 69 5.11 -23.73 1.68
N LYS A 70 6.05 -23.96 0.75
CA LYS A 70 5.94 -23.54 -0.65
C LYS A 70 4.72 -24.16 -1.34
N GLN A 71 4.40 -25.40 -1.01
CA GLN A 71 3.25 -26.10 -1.55
C GLN A 71 1.96 -25.83 -0.78
N GLN A 72 1.96 -24.87 0.15
CA GLN A 72 0.83 -24.48 1.00
C GLN A 72 0.28 -25.62 1.87
N ARG A 73 1.08 -26.64 2.12
CA ARG A 73 0.75 -27.74 3.05
C ARG A 73 1.11 -27.34 4.49
N TYR A 74 0.41 -26.32 4.99
CA TYR A 74 0.76 -25.64 6.23
C TYR A 74 0.78 -26.56 7.46
N GLU A 75 -0.15 -27.55 7.57
CA GLU A 75 -0.21 -28.47 8.71
C GLU A 75 1.03 -29.36 8.77
N GLN A 76 1.48 -29.89 7.62
CA GLN A 76 2.70 -30.69 7.51
C GLN A 76 3.93 -29.82 7.83
N ALA A 77 4.01 -28.62 7.25
CA ALA A 77 5.09 -27.68 7.50
C ALA A 77 5.23 -27.35 9.00
N VAL A 78 4.13 -27.09 9.71
CA VAL A 78 4.14 -26.88 11.18
C VAL A 78 4.70 -28.09 11.91
N GLY A 79 4.30 -29.32 11.54
CA GLY A 79 4.82 -30.55 12.12
C GLY A 79 6.33 -30.68 11.95
N GLU A 80 6.83 -30.39 10.76
CA GLU A 80 8.25 -30.52 10.40
C GLU A 80 9.12 -29.42 11.02
N PHE A 81 8.64 -28.15 11.04
CA PHE A 81 9.37 -27.08 11.73
C PHE A 81 9.43 -27.31 13.24
N ARG A 82 8.35 -27.83 13.86
CA ARG A 82 8.40 -28.24 15.27
C ARG A 82 9.36 -29.41 15.51
N ALA A 83 9.46 -30.34 14.55
CA ALA A 83 10.48 -31.39 14.59
C ALA A 83 11.91 -30.83 14.50
N ALA A 84 12.14 -29.87 13.61
CA ALA A 84 13.43 -29.16 13.49
C ALA A 84 13.82 -28.45 14.81
N LEU A 85 12.87 -27.76 15.45
CA LEU A 85 13.08 -27.04 16.72
C LEU A 85 13.43 -27.96 17.90
N ARG A 86 13.13 -29.25 17.85
CA ARG A 86 13.60 -30.22 18.86
C ARG A 86 15.12 -30.39 18.82
N TYR A 87 15.74 -30.19 17.67
CA TYR A 87 17.19 -30.27 17.49
C TYR A 87 17.89 -28.94 17.77
N SER A 88 17.28 -27.81 17.41
CA SER A 88 17.80 -26.46 17.67
C SER A 88 16.65 -25.50 18.02
N ARG A 89 16.37 -25.38 19.32
CA ARG A 89 15.23 -24.63 19.85
C ARG A 89 15.27 -23.14 19.48
N ASP A 90 16.46 -22.56 19.47
CA ASP A 90 16.68 -21.13 19.31
C ASP A 90 17.07 -20.75 17.87
N ASN A 91 16.93 -21.68 16.92
CA ASN A 91 17.23 -21.39 15.53
C ASN A 91 16.21 -20.41 14.95
N TYR A 92 16.72 -19.26 14.54
CA TYR A 92 15.90 -18.14 14.03
C TYR A 92 15.07 -18.53 12.80
N ALA A 93 15.71 -19.15 11.81
CA ALA A 93 15.04 -19.55 10.56
C ALA A 93 13.91 -20.58 10.82
N TYR A 94 14.11 -21.52 11.75
CA TYR A 94 13.09 -22.52 12.08
C TYR A 94 11.88 -21.86 12.73
N GLN A 95 12.09 -20.90 13.66
CA GLN A 95 11.02 -20.17 14.33
C GLN A 95 10.25 -19.28 13.35
N LEU A 96 10.95 -18.60 12.47
CA LEU A 96 10.34 -17.70 11.47
C LEU A 96 9.44 -18.48 10.49
N ASN A 97 9.96 -19.57 9.93
CA ASN A 97 9.17 -20.40 8.99
C ASN A 97 8.01 -21.10 9.69
N LEU A 98 8.17 -21.49 10.97
CA LEU A 98 7.05 -21.99 11.77
C LEU A 98 5.97 -20.92 11.95
N ALA A 99 6.35 -19.68 12.24
CA ALA A 99 5.39 -18.57 12.35
C ALA A 99 4.63 -18.35 11.03
N GLN A 100 5.32 -18.38 9.89
CA GLN A 100 4.68 -18.27 8.57
C GLN A 100 3.70 -19.41 8.29
N ALA A 101 4.07 -20.66 8.61
CA ALA A 101 3.17 -21.80 8.47
C ALA A 101 1.93 -21.68 9.38
N LEU A 102 2.10 -21.19 10.60
CA LEU A 102 1.00 -20.92 11.54
C LEU A 102 0.05 -19.81 11.04
N ILE A 103 0.60 -18.76 10.39
CA ILE A 103 -0.20 -17.73 9.73
C ILE A 103 -1.04 -18.34 8.61
N GLY A 104 -0.44 -19.21 7.79
CA GLY A 104 -1.16 -19.93 6.73
C GLY A 104 -2.34 -20.77 7.26
N LEU A 105 -2.22 -21.31 8.47
CA LEU A 105 -3.28 -22.02 9.19
C LEU A 105 -4.26 -21.10 9.95
N LYS A 106 -4.10 -19.78 9.87
CA LYS A 106 -4.87 -18.79 10.65
C LYS A 106 -4.70 -18.92 12.17
N ARG A 107 -3.60 -19.56 12.61
CA ARG A 107 -3.22 -19.68 14.04
C ARG A 107 -2.39 -18.48 14.47
N THR A 108 -2.94 -17.26 14.24
CA THR A 108 -2.23 -15.98 14.36
C THR A 108 -1.71 -15.68 15.75
N SER A 109 -2.40 -16.14 16.82
CA SER A 109 -1.95 -15.93 18.20
C SER A 109 -0.66 -16.70 18.52
N GLU A 110 -0.52 -17.93 18.00
CA GLU A 110 0.69 -18.72 18.18
C GLU A 110 1.84 -18.15 17.35
N ALA A 111 1.55 -17.76 16.08
CA ALA A 111 2.53 -17.12 15.22
C ALA A 111 3.07 -15.83 15.86
N TYR A 112 2.20 -15.01 16.43
CA TYR A 112 2.56 -13.76 17.09
C TYR A 112 3.57 -13.99 18.23
N ALA A 113 3.40 -15.03 19.04
CA ALA A 113 4.33 -15.34 20.13
C ALA A 113 5.76 -15.64 19.62
N TYR A 114 5.88 -16.37 18.50
CA TYR A 114 7.19 -16.60 17.86
C TYR A 114 7.75 -15.32 17.26
N LEU A 115 6.93 -14.56 16.55
CA LEU A 115 7.37 -13.33 15.88
C LEU A 115 7.83 -12.25 16.87
N ILE A 116 7.17 -12.08 18.01
CA ILE A 116 7.59 -11.14 19.05
C ILE A 116 8.96 -11.53 19.61
N ASN A 117 9.19 -12.83 19.91
CA ASN A 117 10.50 -13.29 20.37
C ASN A 117 11.60 -13.05 19.32
N LEU A 118 11.27 -13.26 18.04
CA LEU A 118 12.20 -12.98 16.94
C LEU A 118 12.49 -11.48 16.79
N TRP A 119 11.45 -10.64 16.93
CA TRP A 119 11.56 -9.19 16.88
C TRP A 119 12.40 -8.62 18.03
N GLU A 120 12.26 -9.15 19.23
CA GLU A 120 13.13 -8.77 20.38
C GLU A 120 14.62 -9.06 20.14
N ARG A 121 14.91 -10.08 19.35
CA ARG A 121 16.31 -10.45 18.99
C ARG A 121 16.84 -9.65 17.80
N GLU A 122 16.00 -9.41 16.80
CA GLU A 122 16.34 -8.71 15.56
C GLU A 122 15.23 -7.71 15.18
N PRO A 123 15.14 -6.54 15.83
CA PRO A 123 14.07 -5.57 15.59
C PRO A 123 14.04 -5.01 14.17
N GLU A 124 15.19 -5.04 13.48
CA GLU A 124 15.35 -4.52 12.12
C GLU A 124 15.07 -5.56 11.03
N ASN A 125 14.61 -6.75 11.38
CA ASN A 125 14.30 -7.78 10.40
C ASN A 125 13.00 -7.43 9.63
N GLY A 126 13.12 -7.21 8.31
CA GLY A 126 12.02 -6.75 7.46
C GLY A 126 10.85 -7.72 7.43
N LEU A 127 11.13 -9.02 7.27
CA LEU A 127 10.09 -10.05 7.18
C LEU A 127 9.33 -10.22 8.49
N VAL A 128 10.03 -10.19 9.63
CA VAL A 128 9.38 -10.26 10.95
C VAL A 128 8.46 -9.07 11.18
N ASN A 129 8.93 -7.85 10.87
CA ASN A 129 8.09 -6.65 10.97
C ASN A 129 6.90 -6.71 10.03
N LEU A 130 7.06 -7.21 8.80
CA LEU A 130 5.96 -7.36 7.84
C LEU A 130 4.88 -8.32 8.37
N GLU A 131 5.28 -9.48 8.89
CA GLU A 131 4.31 -10.45 9.43
C GLU A 131 3.60 -9.92 10.70
N LEU A 132 4.31 -9.18 11.55
CA LEU A 132 3.70 -8.49 12.69
C LEU A 132 2.71 -7.40 12.24
N ALA A 133 3.05 -6.65 11.17
CA ALA A 133 2.15 -5.65 10.58
C ALA A 133 0.85 -6.30 10.08
N ARG A 134 0.95 -7.41 9.36
CA ARG A 134 -0.21 -8.18 8.86
C ARG A 134 -1.11 -8.67 9.99
N ILE A 135 -0.52 -9.20 11.05
CA ILE A 135 -1.28 -9.65 12.22
C ILE A 135 -1.97 -8.47 12.92
N ALA A 136 -1.29 -7.35 13.11
CA ALA A 136 -1.86 -6.16 13.72
C ALA A 136 -3.00 -5.58 12.86
N ALA A 137 -2.84 -5.56 11.53
CA ALA A 137 -3.86 -5.14 10.59
C ALA A 137 -5.13 -6.03 10.68
N GLN A 138 -4.96 -7.36 10.73
CA GLN A 138 -6.07 -8.31 10.92
C GLN A 138 -6.82 -8.08 12.24
N LYS A 139 -6.10 -7.74 13.31
CA LYS A 139 -6.66 -7.42 14.62
C LYS A 139 -7.26 -6.01 14.70
N LYS A 140 -7.13 -5.20 13.63
CA LYS A 140 -7.53 -3.78 13.58
C LYS A 140 -6.77 -2.89 14.59
N GLU A 141 -5.57 -3.28 14.96
CA GLU A 141 -4.64 -2.53 15.80
C GLU A 141 -3.84 -1.55 14.92
N THR A 142 -4.51 -0.51 14.41
CA THR A 142 -4.03 0.35 13.33
C THR A 142 -2.67 0.99 13.64
N GLU A 143 -2.48 1.55 14.82
CA GLU A 143 -1.21 2.20 15.19
C GLU A 143 -0.03 1.20 15.19
N GLN A 144 -0.27 -0.01 15.68
CA GLN A 144 0.76 -1.06 15.68
C GLN A 144 1.04 -1.55 14.26
N ALA A 145 -0.01 -1.73 13.44
CA ALA A 145 0.15 -2.12 12.03
C ALA A 145 1.02 -1.10 11.28
N LEU A 146 0.70 0.20 11.39
CA LEU A 146 1.47 1.26 10.76
C LEU A 146 2.93 1.27 11.22
N ARG A 147 3.17 1.15 12.52
CA ARG A 147 4.53 1.10 13.06
C ARG A 147 5.34 -0.06 12.48
N TYR A 148 4.76 -1.27 12.44
CA TYR A 148 5.45 -2.43 11.90
C TYR A 148 5.62 -2.37 10.38
N TYR A 149 4.64 -1.83 9.62
CA TYR A 149 4.82 -1.59 8.18
C TYR A 149 5.96 -0.61 7.91
N HIS A 150 6.04 0.50 8.64
CA HIS A 150 7.14 1.46 8.49
C HIS A 150 8.48 0.82 8.87
N ASN A 151 8.54 0.05 9.96
CA ASN A 151 9.74 -0.69 10.30
C ASN A 151 10.16 -1.64 9.17
N ALA A 152 9.22 -2.35 8.55
CA ALA A 152 9.51 -3.26 7.43
C ALA A 152 9.99 -2.51 6.17
N ILE A 153 9.42 -1.34 5.85
CA ILE A 153 9.86 -0.51 4.72
C ILE A 153 11.31 -0.05 4.88
N TYR A 154 11.71 0.33 6.10
CA TYR A 154 13.07 0.83 6.36
C TYR A 154 14.06 -0.23 6.85
N ALA A 155 13.61 -1.48 6.98
CA ALA A 155 14.42 -2.61 7.41
C ALA A 155 15.54 -2.96 6.42
N ALA A 156 16.49 -3.73 6.89
CA ALA A 156 17.46 -4.42 6.04
C ALA A 156 16.82 -5.71 5.50
N TRP A 157 16.76 -5.82 4.18
CA TRP A 157 16.34 -7.03 3.48
C TRP A 157 17.55 -7.75 2.91
N SER A 158 17.57 -9.08 2.98
CA SER A 158 18.73 -9.88 2.53
C SER A 158 18.92 -9.85 1.02
N ASP A 159 17.83 -9.84 0.24
CA ASP A 159 17.83 -9.86 -1.21
C ASP A 159 16.90 -8.77 -1.77
N ASN A 160 17.27 -8.17 -2.89
CA ASN A 160 16.45 -7.21 -3.65
C ASN A 160 15.74 -6.16 -2.77
N GLN A 161 16.49 -5.52 -1.89
CA GLN A 161 15.98 -4.61 -0.86
C GLN A 161 14.97 -3.56 -1.38
N GLU A 162 15.22 -3.00 -2.55
CA GLU A 162 14.31 -2.00 -3.14
C GLU A 162 12.98 -2.60 -3.58
N VAL A 163 13.02 -3.81 -4.15
CA VAL A 163 11.81 -4.53 -4.57
C VAL A 163 10.96 -4.89 -3.36
N GLU A 164 11.57 -5.42 -2.29
CA GLU A 164 10.86 -5.77 -1.08
C GLU A 164 10.27 -4.53 -0.38
N ARG A 165 11.00 -3.44 -0.30
CA ARG A 165 10.49 -2.16 0.20
C ARG A 165 9.28 -1.65 -0.59
N GLY A 166 9.35 -1.75 -1.92
CA GLY A 166 8.25 -1.40 -2.81
C GLY A 166 7.01 -2.25 -2.56
N ASN A 167 7.18 -3.58 -2.42
CA ASN A 167 6.11 -4.51 -2.14
C ASN A 167 5.43 -4.23 -0.78
N VAL A 168 6.23 -4.00 0.28
CA VAL A 168 5.71 -3.66 1.61
C VAL A 168 4.95 -2.33 1.58
N ARG A 169 5.48 -1.34 0.86
CA ARG A 169 4.83 -0.04 0.72
C ARG A 169 3.51 -0.14 -0.03
N LEU A 170 3.44 -0.96 -1.09
CA LEU A 170 2.18 -1.26 -1.78
C LEU A 170 1.15 -1.89 -0.83
N GLU A 171 1.57 -2.86 -0.02
CA GLU A 171 0.68 -3.50 0.95
C GLU A 171 0.19 -2.51 2.02
N LEU A 172 1.06 -1.62 2.50
CA LEU A 172 0.67 -0.54 3.41
C LEU A 172 -0.35 0.40 2.77
N ILE A 173 -0.15 0.79 1.50
CA ILE A 173 -1.08 1.64 0.76
C ILE A 173 -2.46 0.97 0.64
N GLU A 174 -2.50 -0.30 0.25
CA GLU A 174 -3.76 -1.06 0.15
C GLU A 174 -4.47 -1.15 1.52
N TYR A 175 -3.71 -1.36 2.60
CA TYR A 175 -4.24 -1.33 3.96
C TYR A 175 -4.82 0.04 4.32
N LEU A 176 -4.10 1.13 4.05
CA LEU A 176 -4.53 2.51 4.32
C LEU A 176 -5.80 2.87 3.56
N LEU A 177 -5.90 2.50 2.28
CA LEU A 177 -7.10 2.66 1.48
C LEU A 177 -8.28 1.85 2.04
N GLY A 178 -8.02 0.62 2.49
CA GLY A 178 -9.02 -0.24 3.13
C GLY A 178 -9.63 0.36 4.40
N ILE A 179 -8.85 1.07 5.21
CA ILE A 179 -9.31 1.78 6.41
C ILE A 179 -9.74 3.23 6.13
N LYS A 180 -9.80 3.65 4.85
CA LYS A 180 -10.17 4.99 4.38
C LYS A 180 -9.25 6.12 4.87
N SER A 181 -7.99 5.82 5.13
CA SER A 181 -6.95 6.80 5.50
C SER A 181 -6.30 7.39 4.24
N GLN A 182 -7.08 8.14 3.46
CA GLN A 182 -6.69 8.64 2.14
C GLN A 182 -5.41 9.49 2.16
N ALA A 183 -5.29 10.44 3.08
CA ALA A 183 -4.14 11.33 3.13
C ALA A 183 -2.82 10.58 3.39
N GLN A 184 -2.83 9.54 4.25
CA GLN A 184 -1.67 8.71 4.48
C GLN A 184 -1.36 7.83 3.26
N ALA A 185 -2.39 7.27 2.62
CA ALA A 185 -2.21 6.50 1.39
C ALA A 185 -1.59 7.35 0.27
N GLN A 186 -2.04 8.59 0.09
CA GLN A 186 -1.46 9.55 -0.87
C GLN A 186 0.02 9.82 -0.58
N SER A 187 0.39 10.03 0.68
CA SER A 187 1.79 10.27 1.07
C SER A 187 2.68 9.08 0.72
N GLU A 188 2.24 7.85 1.01
CA GLU A 188 3.00 6.63 0.68
C GLU A 188 3.04 6.36 -0.83
N LEU A 189 1.96 6.69 -1.56
CA LEU A 189 1.91 6.60 -3.02
C LEU A 189 2.91 7.55 -3.69
N ILE A 190 3.00 8.80 -3.23
CA ILE A 190 3.97 9.78 -3.73
C ILE A 190 5.40 9.25 -3.52
N ALA A 191 5.69 8.70 -2.32
CA ALA A 191 6.99 8.12 -2.02
C ALA A 191 7.29 6.89 -2.88
N LEU A 192 6.30 6.07 -3.20
CA LEU A 192 6.44 4.92 -4.09
C LEU A 192 6.68 5.37 -5.53
N ALA A 193 5.87 6.29 -6.05
CA ALA A 193 5.98 6.81 -7.42
C ALA A 193 7.36 7.40 -7.70
N ALA A 194 7.96 8.10 -6.71
CA ALA A 194 9.30 8.66 -6.83
C ALA A 194 10.41 7.60 -6.97
N SER A 195 10.16 6.34 -6.60
CA SER A 195 11.11 5.22 -6.68
C SER A 195 10.84 4.28 -7.86
N LEU A 196 9.77 4.49 -8.62
CA LEU A 196 9.48 3.69 -9.81
C LEU A 196 10.51 3.99 -10.91
N GLY A 197 10.99 2.92 -11.56
CA GLY A 197 11.75 3.04 -12.80
C GLY A 197 10.81 3.21 -14.00
N ASP A 198 11.24 2.72 -15.17
CA ASP A 198 10.47 2.83 -16.42
C ASP A 198 9.43 1.70 -16.62
N ASP A 199 9.03 0.98 -15.57
CA ASP A 199 8.04 -0.11 -15.66
C ASP A 199 6.61 0.43 -15.79
N SER A 200 6.10 0.38 -17.01
CA SER A 200 4.78 0.90 -17.33
C SER A 200 3.63 0.18 -16.62
N SER A 201 3.81 -1.08 -16.24
CA SER A 201 2.80 -1.85 -15.50
C SER A 201 2.70 -1.39 -14.05
N LEU A 202 3.82 -1.02 -13.43
CA LEU A 202 3.88 -0.45 -12.10
C LEU A 202 3.29 0.98 -12.10
N HIS A 203 3.61 1.80 -13.09
CA HIS A 203 2.99 3.13 -13.26
C HIS A 203 1.47 3.03 -13.35
N GLN A 204 0.94 2.09 -14.13
CA GLN A 204 -0.52 1.88 -14.22
C GLN A 204 -1.11 1.48 -12.86
N ARG A 205 -0.51 0.51 -12.16
CA ARG A 205 -1.00 0.08 -10.85
C ARG A 205 -1.00 1.22 -9.82
N VAL A 206 0.07 2.02 -9.80
CA VAL A 206 0.18 3.18 -8.91
C VAL A 206 -0.84 4.26 -9.29
N ALA A 207 -1.10 4.49 -10.58
CA ALA A 207 -2.15 5.39 -11.06
C ALA A 207 -3.55 4.94 -10.58
N ASP A 208 -3.85 3.65 -10.67
CA ASP A 208 -5.12 3.08 -10.17
C ASP A 208 -5.28 3.28 -8.65
N LEU A 209 -4.20 3.15 -7.88
CA LEU A 209 -4.20 3.41 -6.44
C LEU A 209 -4.35 4.90 -6.11
N PHE A 210 -3.74 5.80 -6.89
CA PHE A 210 -3.99 7.25 -6.76
C PHE A 210 -5.45 7.62 -7.04
N LEU A 211 -6.09 6.99 -8.04
CA LEU A 211 -7.54 7.18 -8.26
C LEU A 211 -8.36 6.75 -7.04
N GLN A 212 -8.05 5.60 -6.44
CA GLN A 212 -8.73 5.12 -5.23
C GLN A 212 -8.49 6.06 -4.05
N ALA A 213 -7.30 6.65 -3.95
CA ALA A 213 -6.94 7.67 -2.96
C ALA A 213 -7.55 9.05 -3.26
N GLN A 214 -8.27 9.22 -4.38
CA GLN A 214 -8.82 10.50 -4.86
C GLN A 214 -7.75 11.57 -5.14
N ASP A 215 -6.54 11.15 -5.45
CA ASP A 215 -5.46 12.02 -5.91
C ASP A 215 -5.38 11.99 -7.44
N TYR A 216 -6.27 12.73 -8.05
CA TYR A 216 -6.48 12.71 -9.50
C TYR A 216 -5.34 13.35 -10.29
N GLU A 217 -4.59 14.29 -9.67
CA GLU A 217 -3.43 14.92 -10.32
C GLU A 217 -2.30 13.92 -10.52
N HIS A 218 -1.92 13.21 -9.44
CA HIS A 218 -0.88 12.20 -9.53
C HIS A 218 -1.35 10.99 -10.35
N ALA A 219 -2.62 10.57 -10.22
CA ALA A 219 -3.18 9.53 -11.07
C ALA A 219 -3.01 9.85 -12.57
N LEU A 220 -3.38 11.07 -12.97
CA LEU A 220 -3.25 11.52 -14.36
C LEU A 220 -1.77 11.56 -14.82
N ALA A 221 -0.85 11.95 -13.93
CA ALA A 221 0.58 11.95 -14.24
C ALA A 221 1.10 10.53 -14.50
N GLU A 222 0.76 9.58 -13.63
CA GLU A 222 1.19 8.18 -13.74
C GLU A 222 0.58 7.48 -14.97
N TYR A 223 -0.71 7.72 -15.28
CA TYR A 223 -1.30 7.20 -16.52
C TYR A 223 -0.61 7.75 -17.77
N ARG A 224 -0.17 9.01 -17.76
CA ARG A 224 0.60 9.57 -18.88
C ARG A 224 1.94 8.86 -19.07
N LEU A 225 2.60 8.44 -17.98
CA LEU A 225 3.83 7.63 -18.06
C LEU A 225 3.53 6.25 -18.66
N THR A 226 2.46 5.60 -18.23
CA THR A 226 1.99 4.34 -18.84
C THR A 226 1.73 4.50 -20.34
N LEU A 227 1.04 5.57 -20.73
CA LEU A 227 0.67 5.86 -22.12
C LEU A 227 1.87 6.26 -23.02
N LYS A 228 3.00 6.66 -22.44
CA LYS A 228 4.24 6.84 -23.20
C LYS A 228 4.76 5.54 -23.77
N SER A 229 4.66 4.45 -23.00
CA SER A 229 5.12 3.11 -23.39
C SER A 229 4.08 2.38 -24.24
N ASP A 230 2.80 2.49 -23.87
CA ASP A 230 1.67 1.88 -24.59
C ASP A 230 0.53 2.90 -24.78
N HIS A 231 0.59 3.66 -25.85
CA HIS A 231 -0.39 4.71 -26.19
C HIS A 231 -1.80 4.17 -26.52
N ARG A 232 -1.98 2.86 -26.66
CA ARG A 232 -3.27 2.20 -26.91
C ARG A 232 -3.81 1.44 -25.70
N ASN A 233 -3.17 1.52 -24.57
CA ASN A 233 -3.64 0.88 -23.34
C ASN A 233 -5.01 1.46 -22.94
N SER A 234 -6.07 0.68 -23.21
CA SER A 234 -7.45 1.12 -22.99
C SER A 234 -7.75 1.41 -21.52
N ALA A 235 -7.16 0.65 -20.58
CA ALA A 235 -7.35 0.87 -19.15
C ALA A 235 -6.69 2.18 -18.70
N ALA A 236 -5.45 2.45 -19.14
CA ALA A 236 -4.76 3.69 -18.84
C ALA A 236 -5.46 4.91 -19.47
N LEU A 237 -5.99 4.78 -20.70
CA LEU A 237 -6.79 5.84 -21.34
C LEU A 237 -8.08 6.12 -20.56
N ALA A 238 -8.80 5.08 -20.13
CA ALA A 238 -10.02 5.22 -19.32
C ALA A 238 -9.73 5.88 -17.97
N GLY A 239 -8.64 5.43 -17.28
CA GLY A 239 -8.20 5.99 -16.01
C GLY A 239 -7.76 7.45 -16.12
N ALA A 240 -6.97 7.80 -17.16
CA ALA A 240 -6.59 9.19 -17.44
C ALA A 240 -7.81 10.08 -17.75
N GLY A 241 -8.78 9.53 -18.49
CA GLY A 241 -10.05 10.21 -18.77
C GLY A 241 -10.86 10.46 -17.50
N LEU A 242 -10.92 9.47 -16.60
CA LEU A 242 -11.57 9.62 -15.29
C LEU A 242 -10.86 10.67 -14.43
N ALA A 243 -9.54 10.57 -14.30
CA ALA A 243 -8.77 11.53 -13.51
C ALA A 243 -8.95 12.97 -14.04
N ALA A 244 -8.89 13.16 -15.35
CA ALA A 244 -9.12 14.47 -15.98
C ALA A 244 -10.57 14.96 -15.76
N PHE A 245 -11.55 14.06 -15.76
CA PHE A 245 -12.96 14.37 -15.46
C PHE A 245 -13.14 14.88 -14.03
N GLU A 246 -12.59 14.17 -13.05
CA GLU A 246 -12.66 14.55 -11.62
C GLU A 246 -11.92 15.86 -11.31
N LEU A 247 -10.89 16.17 -12.10
CA LEU A 247 -10.17 17.45 -12.05
C LEU A 247 -10.92 18.60 -12.75
N GLY A 248 -12.08 18.34 -13.35
CA GLY A 248 -12.81 19.33 -14.13
C GLY A 248 -12.15 19.72 -15.46
N ARG A 249 -11.13 18.97 -15.91
CA ARG A 249 -10.41 19.21 -17.18
C ARG A 249 -11.14 18.56 -18.35
N TYR A 250 -12.41 18.93 -18.56
CA TYR A 250 -13.30 18.24 -19.47
C TYR A 250 -12.81 18.12 -20.92
N PRO A 251 -12.17 19.15 -21.56
CA PRO A 251 -11.62 18.97 -22.90
C PRO A 251 -10.50 17.92 -22.96
N LEU A 252 -9.71 17.80 -21.88
CA LEU A 252 -8.67 16.78 -21.77
C LEU A 252 -9.30 15.39 -21.52
N ALA A 253 -10.31 15.32 -20.66
CA ALA A 253 -11.05 14.09 -20.38
C ALA A 253 -11.72 13.56 -21.65
N GLN A 254 -12.30 14.44 -22.49
CA GLN A 254 -12.88 14.06 -23.77
C GLN A 254 -11.89 13.31 -24.65
N GLY A 255 -10.69 13.86 -24.85
CA GLY A 255 -9.69 13.23 -25.71
C GLY A 255 -9.24 11.86 -25.22
N TYR A 256 -9.05 11.69 -23.92
CA TYR A 256 -8.71 10.37 -23.34
C TYR A 256 -9.87 9.37 -23.44
N LEU A 257 -11.10 9.80 -23.17
CA LEU A 257 -12.27 8.92 -23.20
C LEU A 257 -12.65 8.52 -24.65
N GLU A 258 -12.50 9.40 -25.63
CA GLU A 258 -12.66 9.08 -27.05
C GLU A 258 -11.66 7.98 -27.45
N ALA A 259 -10.39 8.14 -27.07
CA ALA A 259 -9.36 7.16 -27.33
C ALA A 259 -9.62 5.83 -26.59
N ALA A 260 -10.10 5.88 -25.33
CA ALA A 260 -10.45 4.69 -24.55
C ALA A 260 -11.60 3.90 -25.20
N VAL A 261 -12.68 4.59 -25.62
CA VAL A 261 -13.83 3.96 -26.31
C VAL A 261 -13.42 3.41 -27.66
N ALA A 262 -12.52 4.09 -28.40
CA ALA A 262 -11.98 3.58 -29.66
C ALA A 262 -11.13 2.31 -29.44
N ALA A 263 -10.33 2.24 -28.38
CA ALA A 263 -9.52 1.08 -28.02
C ALA A 263 -10.36 -0.08 -27.46
N ASN A 264 -11.40 0.21 -26.67
CA ASN A 264 -12.32 -0.78 -26.11
C ASN A 264 -13.78 -0.34 -26.23
N PRO A 265 -14.46 -0.62 -27.36
CA PRO A 265 -15.86 -0.23 -27.56
C PRO A 265 -16.86 -0.91 -26.61
N LYS A 266 -16.46 -1.94 -25.87
CA LYS A 266 -17.32 -2.63 -24.90
C LYS A 266 -17.36 -1.94 -23.51
N ASP A 267 -16.47 -1.02 -23.25
CA ASP A 267 -16.43 -0.27 -21.99
C ASP A 267 -17.60 0.73 -21.94
N SER A 268 -18.67 0.32 -21.25
CA SER A 268 -19.87 1.16 -21.06
C SER A 268 -19.59 2.36 -20.16
N GLN A 269 -18.72 2.22 -19.15
CA GLN A 269 -18.43 3.30 -18.21
C GLN A 269 -17.72 4.47 -18.91
N SER A 270 -16.70 4.18 -19.72
CA SER A 270 -16.03 5.20 -20.52
C SER A 270 -16.96 5.87 -21.52
N ARG A 271 -17.85 5.10 -22.17
CA ARG A 271 -18.86 5.67 -23.09
C ARG A 271 -19.85 6.60 -22.42
N ASP A 272 -20.38 6.22 -21.25
CA ASP A 272 -21.36 7.04 -20.55
C ASP A 272 -20.70 8.30 -19.96
N ARG A 273 -19.47 8.19 -19.49
CA ARG A 273 -18.67 9.33 -19.05
C ARG A 273 -18.34 10.26 -20.22
N LEU A 274 -17.99 9.70 -21.39
CA LEU A 274 -17.74 10.49 -22.61
C LEU A 274 -18.97 11.32 -22.99
N LYS A 275 -20.17 10.73 -23.01
CA LYS A 275 -21.41 11.47 -23.28
C LYS A 275 -21.61 12.65 -22.30
N THR A 276 -21.33 12.42 -21.02
CA THR A 276 -21.41 13.49 -20.02
C THR A 276 -20.41 14.60 -20.30
N VAL A 277 -19.16 14.23 -20.61
CA VAL A 277 -18.09 15.20 -20.94
C VAL A 277 -18.43 15.99 -22.21
N GLU A 278 -18.93 15.33 -23.25
CA GLU A 278 -19.36 15.97 -24.49
C GLU A 278 -20.44 17.02 -24.22
N LEU A 279 -21.45 16.70 -23.39
CA LEU A 279 -22.46 17.66 -22.98
C LEU A 279 -21.85 18.83 -22.20
N VAL A 280 -20.95 18.60 -21.26
CA VAL A 280 -20.26 19.67 -20.53
C VAL A 280 -19.49 20.57 -21.50
N VAL A 281 -18.70 19.97 -22.39
CA VAL A 281 -17.93 20.73 -23.38
C VAL A 281 -18.85 21.52 -24.33
N GLN A 282 -20.00 20.99 -24.73
CA GLN A 282 -20.95 21.68 -25.60
C GLN A 282 -21.72 22.80 -24.90
N THR A 283 -22.00 22.66 -23.60
CA THR A 283 -22.84 23.60 -22.84
C THR A 283 -22.05 24.63 -22.03
N ASP A 284 -20.72 24.55 -22.01
CA ASP A 284 -19.87 25.50 -21.30
C ASP A 284 -19.64 26.79 -22.14
N PRO A 285 -20.23 27.95 -21.73
CA PRO A 285 -20.06 29.23 -22.42
C PRO A 285 -18.71 29.90 -22.12
N PHE A 286 -17.99 29.46 -21.08
CA PHE A 286 -16.73 30.07 -20.63
C PHE A 286 -15.50 29.48 -21.33
N ARG A 287 -15.69 28.50 -22.20
CA ARG A 287 -14.58 27.92 -22.96
C ARG A 287 -13.83 28.99 -23.76
N ARG A 288 -12.52 28.87 -23.80
CA ARG A 288 -11.67 29.71 -24.64
C ARG A 288 -11.98 29.44 -26.11
N GLN A 289 -11.89 30.52 -26.92
CA GLN A 289 -11.93 30.46 -28.40
C GLN A 289 -13.28 30.02 -29.01
N ILE A 290 -14.43 30.20 -28.33
CA ILE A 290 -15.73 30.03 -28.97
C ILE A 290 -16.23 31.38 -29.53
N PRO A 291 -16.86 31.39 -30.74
CA PRO A 291 -17.46 32.58 -31.30
C PRO A 291 -18.55 33.17 -30.38
N VAL A 292 -18.63 34.49 -30.32
CA VAL A 292 -19.56 35.22 -29.47
C VAL A 292 -21.01 34.76 -29.72
N ASP A 293 -21.38 34.57 -30.97
CA ASP A 293 -22.77 34.13 -31.33
C ASP A 293 -23.08 32.68 -30.84
N GLN A 294 -22.06 31.81 -30.86
CA GLN A 294 -22.22 30.46 -30.32
C GLN A 294 -22.29 30.51 -28.78
N ARG A 295 -21.47 31.34 -28.14
CA ARG A 295 -21.53 31.55 -26.69
C ARG A 295 -22.93 32.03 -26.25
N ASN A 296 -23.46 33.02 -26.92
CA ASN A 296 -24.75 33.58 -26.61
C ASN A 296 -25.89 32.54 -26.75
N ARG A 297 -25.83 31.70 -27.79
CA ARG A 297 -26.80 30.62 -27.96
C ARG A 297 -26.71 29.60 -26.82
N ILE A 298 -25.51 29.23 -26.39
CA ILE A 298 -25.28 28.32 -25.24
C ILE A 298 -25.92 28.91 -23.99
N VAL A 299 -25.70 30.20 -23.70
CA VAL A 299 -26.26 30.87 -22.52
C VAL A 299 -27.78 30.89 -22.57
N ILE A 300 -28.39 31.24 -23.73
CA ILE A 300 -29.84 31.23 -23.90
C ILE A 300 -30.42 29.84 -23.64
N GLN A 301 -29.81 28.80 -24.23
CA GLN A 301 -30.26 27.43 -24.07
C GLN A 301 -30.11 26.96 -22.61
N ALA A 302 -28.98 27.25 -21.97
CA ALA A 302 -28.75 26.91 -20.55
C ALA A 302 -29.79 27.59 -19.64
N PHE A 303 -30.11 28.85 -19.90
CA PHE A 303 -31.09 29.61 -19.15
C PHE A 303 -32.50 29.05 -19.31
N GLU A 304 -32.90 28.60 -20.50
CA GLU A 304 -34.18 27.95 -20.75
C GLU A 304 -34.26 26.57 -20.08
N THR A 305 -33.22 25.75 -20.22
CA THR A 305 -33.15 24.43 -19.60
C THR A 305 -33.28 24.52 -18.06
N ALA A 306 -32.52 25.42 -17.43
CA ALA A 306 -32.61 25.64 -15.97
C ALA A 306 -34.02 26.09 -15.54
N GLY A 307 -34.69 26.93 -16.36
CA GLY A 307 -36.06 27.35 -16.11
C GLY A 307 -37.08 26.22 -16.22
N GLU A 308 -36.91 25.28 -17.14
CA GLU A 308 -37.74 24.07 -17.26
C GLU A 308 -37.56 23.16 -16.06
N ARG A 309 -36.29 22.93 -15.65
CA ARG A 309 -36.00 22.16 -14.44
C ARG A 309 -36.56 22.78 -13.19
N LEU A 310 -36.50 24.11 -13.03
CA LEU A 310 -37.05 24.83 -11.90
C LEU A 310 -38.59 24.68 -11.84
N LYS A 311 -39.27 24.73 -12.98
CA LYS A 311 -40.72 24.52 -13.05
C LYS A 311 -41.13 23.10 -12.67
N SER A 312 -40.41 22.09 -13.20
CA SER A 312 -40.67 20.69 -12.87
C SER A 312 -40.40 20.39 -11.41
N CYS A 313 -39.33 20.98 -10.86
CA CYS A 313 -38.98 20.87 -9.46
C CYS A 313 -40.01 21.50 -8.52
N SER A 314 -40.47 22.69 -8.83
CA SER A 314 -41.51 23.38 -8.03
C SER A 314 -42.87 22.70 -8.04
N ALA A 315 -43.17 21.92 -9.07
CA ALA A 315 -44.40 21.13 -9.15
C ALA A 315 -44.36 19.85 -8.30
N ALA A 316 -43.15 19.30 -8.03
CA ALA A 316 -42.96 18.05 -7.32
C ALA A 316 -42.72 18.22 -5.79
N GLY A 317 -42.42 19.42 -5.31
CA GLY A 317 -42.01 19.68 -3.92
C GLY A 317 -43.15 19.90 -2.94
N ASP A 318 -42.97 19.49 -1.68
CA ASP A 318 -43.90 19.67 -0.57
C ASP A 318 -43.95 21.15 -0.09
N SER A 319 -45.09 21.54 0.45
CA SER A 319 -45.45 22.95 0.69
C SER A 319 -44.61 23.74 1.68
N ARG A 320 -43.76 23.06 2.49
CA ARG A 320 -42.99 23.68 3.56
C ARG A 320 -41.63 24.22 3.13
N GLU A 321 -41.07 23.76 1.99
CA GLU A 321 -39.76 24.21 1.48
C GLU A 321 -39.84 25.21 0.31
N ARG A 322 -41.06 25.71 -0.01
CA ARG A 322 -41.31 26.56 -1.18
C ARG A 322 -40.75 27.96 -1.17
N ALA A 323 -40.23 28.44 -0.04
CA ALA A 323 -39.75 29.84 0.05
C ALA A 323 -38.54 30.15 -0.85
N SER A 324 -37.63 29.18 -1.06
CA SER A 324 -36.42 29.37 -1.89
C SER A 324 -36.63 29.19 -3.40
N PRO A 325 -37.39 28.19 -3.86
CA PRO A 325 -37.70 28.06 -5.30
C PRO A 325 -38.56 29.22 -5.87
N GLN A 326 -39.45 29.80 -5.07
CA GLN A 326 -40.23 30.97 -5.49
C GLN A 326 -39.34 32.16 -5.85
N THR A 327 -38.35 32.48 -5.04
CA THR A 327 -37.40 33.56 -5.30
C THR A 327 -36.63 33.36 -6.61
N LEU A 328 -36.14 32.13 -6.86
CA LEU A 328 -35.41 31.78 -8.08
C LEU A 328 -36.34 31.85 -9.30
N THR A 329 -37.61 31.42 -9.15
CA THR A 329 -38.60 31.53 -10.21
C THR A 329 -38.95 32.99 -10.56
N GLU A 330 -39.05 33.85 -9.57
CA GLU A 330 -39.24 35.30 -9.77
C GLU A 330 -38.05 35.94 -10.47
N MET A 331 -36.85 35.64 -10.02
CA MET A 331 -35.61 36.12 -10.64
C MET A 331 -35.49 35.65 -12.10
N TRP A 332 -35.75 34.36 -12.35
CA TRP A 332 -35.74 33.81 -13.71
C TRP A 332 -36.78 34.46 -14.60
N THR A 333 -38.02 34.63 -14.13
CA THR A 333 -39.10 35.26 -14.88
C THR A 333 -38.79 36.72 -15.23
N LYS A 334 -38.19 37.45 -14.28
CA LYS A 334 -37.80 38.87 -14.47
C LYS A 334 -36.65 39.01 -15.46
N MET A 335 -35.69 38.08 -15.45
CA MET A 335 -34.53 38.13 -16.32
C MET A 335 -34.82 37.61 -17.73
N LYS A 336 -35.74 36.67 -17.90
CA LYS A 336 -36.08 36.00 -19.18
C LYS A 336 -36.26 36.94 -20.36
N PRO A 337 -37.02 38.08 -20.30
CA PRO A 337 -37.18 38.97 -21.44
C PRO A 337 -35.90 39.69 -21.87
N GLN A 338 -34.89 39.74 -21.00
CA GLN A 338 -33.63 40.37 -21.25
C GLN A 338 -32.59 39.46 -21.94
N ILE A 339 -32.79 38.12 -21.85
CA ILE A 339 -31.87 37.13 -22.39
C ILE A 339 -32.16 36.91 -23.89
N THR A 340 -31.53 37.78 -24.71
CA THR A 340 -31.57 37.71 -26.17
C THR A 340 -30.15 37.79 -26.73
N GLU A 341 -29.91 37.24 -27.93
CA GLU A 341 -28.60 37.33 -28.60
C GLU A 341 -28.10 38.78 -28.68
N ARG A 342 -28.98 39.74 -28.96
CA ARG A 342 -28.67 41.17 -29.08
C ARG A 342 -28.25 41.77 -27.75
N SER A 343 -28.93 41.44 -26.66
CA SER A 343 -28.62 41.93 -25.31
C SER A 343 -27.31 41.37 -24.78
N LEU A 344 -27.12 40.06 -24.90
CA LEU A 344 -25.90 39.37 -24.49
C LEU A 344 -24.66 39.87 -25.26
N ARG A 345 -24.82 40.17 -26.55
CA ARG A 345 -23.72 40.77 -27.36
C ARG A 345 -23.32 42.18 -26.89
N LYS A 346 -24.27 42.94 -26.37
CA LYS A 346 -24.04 44.32 -25.92
C LYS A 346 -23.59 44.45 -24.49
N ASN A 347 -23.94 43.47 -23.66
CA ASN A 347 -23.69 43.50 -22.24
C ASN A 347 -23.11 42.15 -21.77
N PRO A 348 -21.77 42.05 -21.63
CA PRO A 348 -21.10 40.86 -21.10
C PRO A 348 -21.51 40.51 -19.67
N ASP A 349 -21.79 41.49 -18.80
CA ASP A 349 -22.19 41.28 -17.42
C ASP A 349 -23.54 40.54 -17.33
N LEU A 350 -24.40 40.73 -18.35
CA LEU A 350 -25.68 40.02 -18.44
C LEU A 350 -25.47 38.51 -18.68
N MET A 351 -24.38 38.13 -19.38
CA MET A 351 -24.03 36.72 -19.58
C MET A 351 -23.64 36.07 -18.24
N GLU A 352 -22.75 36.73 -17.48
CA GLU A 352 -22.30 36.23 -16.18
C GLU A 352 -23.50 36.13 -15.21
N ALA A 353 -24.28 37.19 -15.06
CA ALA A 353 -25.46 37.19 -14.22
C ALA A 353 -26.51 36.12 -14.61
N SER A 354 -26.65 35.82 -15.92
CA SER A 354 -27.52 34.74 -16.40
C SER A 354 -27.02 33.38 -15.98
N MET A 355 -25.71 33.13 -16.14
CA MET A 355 -25.13 31.85 -15.78
C MET A 355 -25.07 31.65 -14.26
N ASP A 356 -24.84 32.70 -13.48
CA ASP A 356 -24.94 32.65 -12.01
C ASP A 356 -26.33 32.20 -11.56
N LEU A 357 -27.36 32.73 -12.20
CA LEU A 357 -28.74 32.29 -11.91
C LEU A 357 -28.98 30.84 -12.34
N VAL A 358 -28.50 30.43 -13.52
CA VAL A 358 -28.54 29.03 -13.98
C VAL A 358 -27.89 28.12 -12.96
N PHE A 359 -26.71 28.45 -12.52
CA PHE A 359 -25.94 27.65 -11.52
C PHE A 359 -26.67 27.58 -10.18
N ALA A 360 -27.26 28.70 -9.73
CA ALA A 360 -28.05 28.72 -8.49
C ALA A 360 -29.30 27.81 -8.60
N ILE A 361 -29.96 27.82 -9.76
CA ILE A 361 -31.10 26.94 -10.04
C ILE A 361 -30.67 25.47 -10.03
N GLU A 362 -29.61 25.12 -10.75
CA GLU A 362 -29.15 23.73 -10.83
C GLU A 362 -28.73 23.18 -9.47
N ARG A 363 -27.95 23.92 -8.68
CA ARG A 363 -27.57 23.53 -7.33
C ARG A 363 -28.77 23.30 -6.42
N LYS A 364 -29.72 24.25 -6.43
CA LYS A 364 -30.89 24.14 -5.58
C LYS A 364 -31.81 23.00 -6.02
N SER A 365 -32.03 22.85 -7.32
CA SER A 365 -32.84 21.79 -7.87
C SER A 365 -32.24 20.40 -7.63
N SER A 366 -30.91 20.26 -7.70
CA SER A 366 -30.23 18.99 -7.41
C SER A 366 -30.43 18.55 -5.96
N THR A 367 -30.50 19.50 -5.03
CA THR A 367 -30.71 19.22 -3.60
C THR A 367 -32.18 18.85 -3.29
N LEU A 368 -33.14 19.51 -3.94
CA LEU A 368 -34.57 19.38 -3.64
C LEU A 368 -35.26 18.27 -4.45
N CYS A 369 -34.89 18.10 -5.71
CA CYS A 369 -35.62 17.29 -6.69
C CYS A 369 -34.84 16.07 -7.20
N GLY A 370 -33.71 15.77 -6.55
CA GLY A 370 -32.86 14.65 -6.88
C GLY A 370 -31.77 14.94 -7.93
N PRO A 371 -30.95 13.95 -8.23
CA PRO A 371 -29.76 14.13 -9.08
C PRO A 371 -30.17 14.56 -10.50
N PRO A 372 -29.45 15.55 -11.08
CA PRO A 372 -29.70 15.97 -12.44
C PRO A 372 -29.26 14.92 -13.46
N THR A 373 -29.80 14.99 -14.67
CA THR A 373 -29.39 14.13 -15.80
C THR A 373 -29.22 14.97 -17.06
N GLY A 374 -28.48 14.45 -18.03
CA GLY A 374 -28.25 15.12 -19.32
C GLY A 374 -27.65 16.52 -19.18
N THR A 375 -28.28 17.51 -19.79
CA THR A 375 -27.80 18.91 -19.80
C THR A 375 -27.79 19.54 -18.40
N ASP A 376 -28.76 19.23 -17.54
CA ASP A 376 -28.77 19.72 -16.15
C ASP A 376 -27.53 19.23 -15.37
N MET A 377 -27.13 17.97 -15.57
CA MET A 377 -25.89 17.43 -15.00
C MET A 377 -24.67 18.20 -15.52
N ALA A 378 -24.62 18.47 -16.81
CA ALA A 378 -23.53 19.22 -17.41
C ALA A 378 -23.45 20.65 -16.82
N LEU A 379 -24.57 21.33 -16.68
CA LEU A 379 -24.65 22.68 -16.08
C LEU A 379 -24.21 22.66 -14.61
N LEU A 380 -24.61 21.63 -13.85
CA LEU A 380 -24.14 21.47 -12.46
C LEU A 380 -22.64 21.23 -12.37
N LEU A 381 -22.06 20.46 -13.29
CA LEU A 381 -20.61 20.23 -13.33
C LEU A 381 -19.86 21.51 -13.69
N ILE A 382 -20.36 22.31 -14.63
CA ILE A 382 -19.80 23.62 -14.99
C ILE A 382 -19.88 24.57 -13.79
N SER A 383 -20.99 24.56 -13.04
CA SER A 383 -21.13 25.41 -11.85
C SER A 383 -20.04 25.16 -10.81
N LYS A 384 -19.63 23.90 -10.61
CA LYS A 384 -18.55 23.52 -9.69
C LYS A 384 -17.19 24.08 -10.09
N LEU A 385 -16.93 24.29 -11.39
CA LEU A 385 -15.70 24.91 -11.87
C LEU A 385 -15.64 26.40 -11.54
N HIS A 386 -16.78 27.05 -11.36
CA HIS A 386 -16.91 28.49 -11.14
C HIS A 386 -17.24 28.86 -9.69
N GLU A 387 -17.33 27.91 -8.76
CA GLU A 387 -17.55 28.15 -7.31
C GLU A 387 -16.33 28.71 -6.56
N GLY A 388 -15.20 28.91 -7.21
CA GLY A 388 -13.94 29.32 -6.57
C GLY A 388 -13.28 30.58 -7.15
N ASN A 389 -13.96 31.31 -8.02
CA ASN A 389 -13.43 32.56 -8.62
C ASN A 389 -14.13 33.78 -8.05
#